data_bc6182790d839c47d4a2d5e9d9dbd210
#
_entry.id   bc6182790d839c47d4a2d5e9d9dbd210
#
_cell.length_a   1.000
_cell.length_b   1.000
_cell.length_c   1.000
_cell.angle_alpha   90.00
_cell.angle_beta   90.00
_cell.angle_gamma   90.00
#
_symmetry.space_group_name_H-M   'P 1'
#
loop_
_entity.id
_entity.type
_entity.pdbx_description
1 polymer ?
#
loop_
_entity_poly.entity_id
_entity_poly.type
_entity_poly.pdbx_seq_one_letter_code
_entity_poly.pdbx_strand_id
1 'polypeptide(L)'
;MTTQNLMCPVCRQRLELVSKTWRCEQGHSYDIAKQGYVNLHVVQHKHSKNPGDTPESVDARRAFLQGGYYQPLQQAVVHLLKDLKAKMVLDIGCGEGYYTSAMQQVVEQCIGVDIAKNAVQRAAKLNDKVTWVVGTGATLPVIDQSMDVCTSLFSPIPQTEILRVLNDDGYLIVVTPATDHLYAKREALFEQVNPHTPQKFVEQLQDLFELKEQQVIDAPLVLDQQALKNLIAMTPYAYKASPERRMQLEQKAHLQVTASFQIYLFQKRNKKAI
;
A
#
# COMPACT_ATOMS: atom_id res chain seq x y z
N MET A 1 25.04 -11.06 4.12
CA MET A 1 24.85 -9.76 3.43
C MET A 1 23.46 -9.79 2.83
N THR A 2 22.55 -8.99 3.33
CA THR A 2 21.18 -8.91 2.80
C THR A 2 21.24 -8.27 1.43
N THR A 3 20.90 -9.02 0.39
CA THR A 3 20.84 -8.53 -1.00
C THR A 3 19.69 -7.53 -1.11
N GLN A 4 19.99 -6.27 -0.99
CA GLN A 4 18.98 -5.22 -1.13
C GLN A 4 18.71 -5.00 -2.62
N ASN A 5 17.47 -5.22 -3.04
CA ASN A 5 17.07 -5.27 -4.45
C ASN A 5 16.63 -3.92 -4.99
N LEU A 6 17.33 -2.82 -4.64
CA LEU A 6 17.03 -1.50 -5.19
C LEU A 6 17.72 -1.28 -6.55
N MET A 7 17.02 -0.58 -7.42
CA MET A 7 17.42 -0.21 -8.77
C MET A 7 17.59 1.31 -8.88
N CYS A 8 18.66 1.73 -9.53
CA CYS A 8 18.90 3.14 -9.85
C CYS A 8 17.80 3.68 -10.78
N PRO A 9 17.08 4.74 -10.42
CA PRO A 9 16.01 5.27 -11.26
C PRO A 9 16.51 5.99 -12.53
N VAL A 10 17.82 6.23 -12.65
CA VAL A 10 18.43 6.90 -13.80
C VAL A 10 18.97 5.89 -14.82
N CYS A 11 19.82 4.95 -14.39
CA CYS A 11 20.50 4.01 -15.29
C CYS A 11 20.00 2.56 -15.17
N ARG A 12 19.05 2.27 -14.28
CA ARG A 12 18.43 0.96 -14.03
C ARG A 12 19.38 -0.13 -13.51
N GLN A 13 20.62 0.22 -13.18
CA GLN A 13 21.56 -0.69 -12.55
C GLN A 13 21.23 -0.88 -11.06
N ARG A 14 21.71 -1.97 -10.48
CA ARG A 14 21.59 -2.27 -9.06
C ARG A 14 22.22 -1.14 -8.22
N LEU A 15 21.56 -0.82 -7.12
CA LEU A 15 22.11 0.07 -6.10
C LEU A 15 22.72 -0.79 -4.99
N GLU A 16 23.91 -0.43 -4.57
CA GLU A 16 24.61 -1.00 -3.42
C GLU A 16 24.68 -0.01 -2.28
N LEU A 17 24.46 -0.48 -1.05
CA LEU A 17 24.54 0.36 0.13
C LEU A 17 25.98 0.42 0.63
N VAL A 18 26.58 1.61 0.53
CA VAL A 18 27.91 1.89 1.07
C VAL A 18 27.74 2.93 2.20
N SER A 19 27.91 2.48 3.43
CA SER A 19 27.63 3.29 4.64
C SER A 19 26.16 3.72 4.71
N LYS A 20 25.85 4.97 4.41
CA LYS A 20 24.48 5.54 4.41
C LYS A 20 24.07 6.08 3.03
N THR A 21 24.75 5.63 1.97
CA THR A 21 24.51 6.10 0.61
C THR A 21 24.31 4.92 -0.32
N TRP A 22 23.22 4.91 -1.06
CA TRP A 22 22.99 3.98 -2.16
C TRP A 22 23.71 4.45 -3.41
N ARG A 23 24.50 3.59 -4.04
CA ARG A 23 25.30 3.93 -5.24
C ARG A 23 25.15 2.85 -6.31
N CYS A 24 25.13 3.27 -7.58
CA CYS A 24 25.28 2.36 -8.71
C CYS A 24 26.70 2.48 -9.33
N GLU A 25 27.06 1.52 -10.16
CA GLU A 25 28.36 1.50 -10.86
C GLU A 25 28.58 2.72 -11.75
N GLN A 26 27.50 3.36 -12.26
CA GLN A 26 27.57 4.60 -13.05
C GLN A 26 27.79 5.86 -12.19
N GLY A 27 27.98 5.72 -10.87
CA GLY A 27 28.28 6.83 -9.97
C GLY A 27 27.05 7.61 -9.47
N HIS A 28 25.81 7.27 -9.85
CA HIS A 28 24.63 7.87 -9.25
C HIS A 28 24.55 7.48 -7.77
N SER A 29 24.26 8.46 -6.92
CA SER A 29 24.25 8.26 -5.47
C SER A 29 23.02 8.89 -4.82
N TYR A 30 22.49 8.21 -3.79
CA TYR A 30 21.26 8.58 -3.07
C TYR A 30 21.46 8.35 -1.58
N ASP A 31 21.50 9.43 -0.80
CA ASP A 31 21.71 9.35 0.64
C ASP A 31 20.44 8.85 1.35
N ILE A 32 20.65 8.02 2.38
CA ILE A 32 19.60 7.70 3.33
C ILE A 32 19.36 8.93 4.19
N ALA A 33 18.12 9.43 4.17
CA ALA A 33 17.71 10.55 5.00
C ALA A 33 17.85 10.23 6.49
N LYS A 34 17.96 11.27 7.34
CA LYS A 34 18.05 11.11 8.81
C LYS A 34 16.93 10.21 9.39
N GLN A 35 15.79 10.20 8.75
CA GLN A 35 14.63 9.39 9.17
C GLN A 35 14.72 7.90 8.77
N GLY A 36 15.68 7.51 7.92
CA GLY A 36 15.89 6.11 7.54
C GLY A 36 15.30 5.71 6.17
N TYR A 37 14.83 6.65 5.35
CA TYR A 37 14.35 6.37 3.98
C TYR A 37 15.32 6.88 2.91
N VAL A 38 15.20 6.32 1.70
CA VAL A 38 15.87 6.85 0.50
C VAL A 38 14.86 7.46 -0.46
N ASN A 39 15.23 8.57 -1.11
CA ASN A 39 14.39 9.20 -2.12
C ASN A 39 14.91 8.85 -3.52
N LEU A 40 14.21 7.95 -4.20
CA LEU A 40 14.49 7.51 -5.57
C LEU A 40 13.48 8.08 -6.58
N HIS A 41 12.64 9.05 -6.17
CA HIS A 41 11.70 9.72 -7.07
C HIS A 41 12.42 10.80 -7.88
N VAL A 42 12.56 10.58 -9.19
CA VAL A 42 13.23 11.51 -10.11
C VAL A 42 12.36 12.75 -10.34
N VAL A 43 12.95 13.93 -10.16
CA VAL A 43 12.23 15.22 -10.22
C VAL A 43 11.53 15.46 -11.57
N GLN A 44 12.10 14.94 -12.67
CA GLN A 44 11.53 15.04 -14.02
C GLN A 44 10.17 14.36 -14.18
N HIS A 45 9.80 13.46 -13.28
CA HIS A 45 8.49 12.75 -13.24
C HIS A 45 7.50 13.37 -12.25
N LYS A 46 7.81 14.54 -11.68
CA LYS A 46 6.90 15.21 -10.75
C LYS A 46 5.84 16.01 -11.50
N HIS A 47 4.60 15.51 -11.50
CA HIS A 47 3.42 16.24 -12.01
C HIS A 47 2.74 17.13 -10.95
N SER A 48 3.14 17.02 -9.67
CA SER A 48 2.61 17.80 -8.54
C SER A 48 3.73 18.14 -7.56
N LYS A 49 3.61 19.29 -6.87
CA LYS A 49 4.56 19.71 -5.82
C LYS A 49 4.50 18.79 -4.59
N ASN A 50 3.29 18.32 -4.23
CA ASN A 50 3.03 17.43 -3.10
C ASN A 50 2.11 16.28 -3.59
N PRO A 51 2.66 15.25 -4.26
CA PRO A 51 1.87 14.10 -4.67
C PRO A 51 1.51 13.24 -3.45
N GLY A 52 0.35 12.59 -3.51
CA GLY A 52 -0.16 11.71 -2.45
C GLY A 52 -1.10 12.42 -1.46
N ASP A 53 -1.34 11.77 -0.33
CA ASP A 53 -2.27 12.23 0.70
C ASP A 53 -1.75 13.49 1.43
N THR A 54 -2.69 14.33 1.89
CA THR A 54 -2.33 15.49 2.72
C THR A 54 -1.82 15.05 4.10
N PRO A 55 -1.02 15.88 4.79
CA PRO A 55 -0.56 15.56 6.15
C PRO A 55 -1.71 15.23 7.11
N GLU A 56 -2.82 15.96 7.03
CA GLU A 56 -4.01 15.77 7.87
C GLU A 56 -4.66 14.41 7.60
N SER A 57 -4.78 14.01 6.32
CA SER A 57 -5.30 12.68 5.93
C SER A 57 -4.40 11.55 6.43
N VAL A 58 -3.07 11.74 6.35
CA VAL A 58 -2.09 10.79 6.88
C VAL A 58 -2.19 10.67 8.40
N ASP A 59 -2.33 11.80 9.13
CA ASP A 59 -2.49 11.80 10.59
C ASP A 59 -3.78 11.11 11.02
N ALA A 60 -4.90 11.41 10.35
CA ALA A 60 -6.18 10.79 10.63
C ALA A 60 -6.14 9.27 10.36
N ARG A 61 -5.52 8.85 9.24
CA ARG A 61 -5.33 7.43 8.92
C ARG A 61 -4.51 6.73 9.99
N ARG A 62 -3.41 7.33 10.41
CA ARG A 62 -2.57 6.78 11.45
C ARG A 62 -3.33 6.58 12.76
N ALA A 63 -4.01 7.62 13.24
CA ALA A 63 -4.79 7.55 14.47
C ALA A 63 -5.85 6.46 14.40
N PHE A 64 -6.55 6.34 13.27
CA PHE A 64 -7.55 5.32 13.05
C PHE A 64 -6.94 3.90 13.03
N LEU A 65 -5.87 3.68 12.27
CA LEU A 65 -5.24 2.37 12.14
C LEU A 65 -4.58 1.91 13.46
N GLN A 66 -3.98 2.84 14.21
CA GLN A 66 -3.43 2.55 15.56
C GLN A 66 -4.52 2.18 16.57
N GLY A 67 -5.76 2.63 16.36
CA GLY A 67 -6.91 2.17 17.13
C GLY A 67 -7.30 0.71 16.90
N GLY A 68 -6.62 0.00 16.01
CA GLY A 68 -6.81 -1.43 15.74
C GLY A 68 -8.00 -1.76 14.85
N TYR A 69 -8.71 -0.76 14.32
CA TYR A 69 -9.95 -0.97 13.56
C TYR A 69 -9.78 -1.83 12.31
N TYR A 70 -8.58 -1.82 11.69
CA TYR A 70 -8.26 -2.64 10.51
C TYR A 70 -7.28 -3.77 10.82
N GLN A 71 -7.11 -4.12 12.10
CA GLN A 71 -6.25 -5.24 12.50
C GLN A 71 -6.66 -6.58 11.89
N PRO A 72 -7.96 -6.94 11.73
CA PRO A 72 -8.35 -8.18 11.07
C PRO A 72 -7.81 -8.28 9.64
N LEU A 73 -7.85 -7.20 8.87
CA LEU A 73 -7.27 -7.15 7.53
C LEU A 73 -5.74 -7.31 7.56
N GLN A 74 -5.07 -6.60 8.47
CA GLN A 74 -3.61 -6.70 8.63
C GLN A 74 -3.18 -8.15 8.92
N GLN A 75 -3.88 -8.82 9.84
CA GLN A 75 -3.62 -10.22 10.19
C GLN A 75 -3.85 -11.17 9.00
N ALA A 76 -4.91 -10.96 8.22
CA ALA A 76 -5.19 -11.77 7.03
C ALA A 76 -4.06 -11.66 5.99
N VAL A 77 -3.56 -10.45 5.72
CA VAL A 77 -2.43 -10.25 4.81
C VAL A 77 -1.15 -10.92 5.33
N VAL A 78 -0.86 -10.79 6.62
CA VAL A 78 0.30 -11.45 7.26
C VAL A 78 0.19 -12.97 7.18
N HIS A 79 -1.02 -13.52 7.35
CA HIS A 79 -1.27 -14.96 7.25
C HIS A 79 -0.99 -15.49 5.84
N LEU A 80 -1.48 -14.82 4.80
CA LEU A 80 -1.18 -15.17 3.41
C LEU A 80 0.34 -15.20 3.13
N LEU A 81 1.11 -14.22 3.64
CA LEU A 81 2.55 -14.21 3.44
C LEU A 81 3.26 -15.39 4.12
N LYS A 82 2.77 -15.82 5.29
CA LYS A 82 3.28 -17.02 5.98
C LYS A 82 2.98 -18.29 5.20
N ASP A 83 1.76 -18.43 4.68
CA ASP A 83 1.34 -19.60 3.90
C ASP A 83 2.12 -19.70 2.60
N LEU A 84 2.40 -18.58 1.95
CA LEU A 84 3.26 -18.48 0.77
C LEU A 84 4.74 -18.68 1.08
N LYS A 85 5.15 -18.69 2.37
CA LYS A 85 6.56 -18.72 2.80
C LYS A 85 7.38 -17.62 2.10
N ALA A 86 6.77 -16.46 1.92
CA ALA A 86 7.37 -15.32 1.23
C ALA A 86 8.60 -14.81 2.00
N LYS A 87 9.68 -14.54 1.28
CA LYS A 87 10.93 -14.01 1.83
C LYS A 87 11.14 -12.54 1.47
N MET A 88 10.86 -12.21 0.20
CA MET A 88 11.09 -10.89 -0.38
C MET A 88 9.74 -10.26 -0.74
N VAL A 89 9.34 -9.22 -0.03
CA VAL A 89 8.04 -8.54 -0.23
C VAL A 89 8.24 -7.09 -0.62
N LEU A 90 7.48 -6.66 -1.63
CA LEU A 90 7.36 -5.26 -2.05
C LEU A 90 5.96 -4.75 -1.79
N ASP A 91 5.83 -3.74 -0.93
CA ASP A 91 4.56 -3.05 -0.67
C ASP A 91 4.46 -1.76 -1.50
N ILE A 92 3.53 -1.74 -2.45
CA ILE A 92 3.33 -0.64 -3.40
C ILE A 92 2.22 0.28 -2.90
N GLY A 93 2.56 1.54 -2.63
CA GLY A 93 1.68 2.48 -1.96
C GLY A 93 1.64 2.21 -0.45
N CYS A 94 2.81 2.01 0.16
CA CYS A 94 2.94 1.60 1.56
C CYS A 94 2.43 2.64 2.57
N GLY A 95 2.22 3.89 2.16
CA GLY A 95 1.80 4.98 3.01
C GLY A 95 2.73 5.18 4.22
N GLU A 96 2.15 5.21 5.41
CA GLU A 96 2.88 5.32 6.68
C GLU A 96 3.34 3.96 7.25
N GLY A 97 3.21 2.89 6.49
CA GLY A 97 3.81 1.59 6.79
C GLY A 97 3.05 0.72 7.79
N TYR A 98 1.75 0.95 8.02
CA TYR A 98 0.94 0.16 8.95
C TYR A 98 0.92 -1.33 8.59
N TYR A 99 0.62 -1.66 7.34
CA TYR A 99 0.65 -3.04 6.84
C TYR A 99 2.08 -3.52 6.61
N THR A 100 2.91 -2.70 6.00
CA THR A 100 4.32 -3.01 5.67
C THR A 100 5.11 -3.44 6.90
N SER A 101 4.94 -2.74 8.02
CA SER A 101 5.63 -3.05 9.27
C SER A 101 5.18 -4.38 9.88
N ALA A 102 3.93 -4.77 9.70
CA ALA A 102 3.44 -6.07 10.13
C ALA A 102 3.93 -7.19 9.21
N MET A 103 3.93 -6.97 7.90
CA MET A 103 4.47 -7.91 6.91
C MET A 103 5.95 -8.21 7.16
N GLN A 104 6.75 -7.18 7.49
CA GLN A 104 8.18 -7.34 7.76
C GLN A 104 8.47 -8.30 8.93
N GLN A 105 7.56 -8.46 9.88
CA GLN A 105 7.77 -9.37 11.02
C GLN A 105 7.79 -10.85 10.63
N VAL A 106 7.31 -11.20 9.44
CA VAL A 106 7.14 -12.59 8.98
C VAL A 106 7.90 -12.90 7.70
N VAL A 107 8.65 -11.94 7.15
CA VAL A 107 9.45 -12.09 5.94
C VAL A 107 10.91 -11.72 6.18
N GLU A 108 11.82 -12.17 5.32
CA GLU A 108 13.25 -11.86 5.45
C GLU A 108 13.54 -10.39 5.12
N GLN A 109 12.92 -9.88 4.05
CA GLN A 109 13.08 -8.49 3.59
C GLN A 109 11.75 -7.92 3.12
N CYS A 110 11.51 -6.66 3.48
CA CYS A 110 10.36 -5.89 3.04
C CYS A 110 10.82 -4.54 2.51
N ILE A 111 10.34 -4.18 1.32
CA ILE A 111 10.55 -2.87 0.70
C ILE A 111 9.18 -2.18 0.66
N GLY A 112 9.09 -0.98 1.22
CA GLY A 112 7.90 -0.13 1.11
C GLY A 112 8.16 1.04 0.17
N VAL A 113 7.35 1.18 -0.88
CA VAL A 113 7.44 2.28 -1.86
C VAL A 113 6.17 3.13 -1.81
N ASP A 114 6.34 4.44 -1.64
CA ASP A 114 5.24 5.40 -1.77
C ASP A 114 5.73 6.72 -2.34
N ILE A 115 4.85 7.42 -3.07
CA ILE A 115 5.15 8.73 -3.64
C ILE A 115 5.02 9.86 -2.60
N ALA A 116 4.22 9.65 -1.54
CA ALA A 116 3.99 10.60 -0.47
C ALA A 116 5.17 10.62 0.51
N LYS A 117 6.12 11.52 0.27
CA LYS A 117 7.34 11.66 1.10
C LYS A 117 7.04 11.80 2.59
N ASN A 118 6.00 12.54 2.97
CA ASN A 118 5.60 12.73 4.37
C ASN A 118 5.15 11.42 5.04
N ALA A 119 4.46 10.54 4.32
CA ALA A 119 4.05 9.23 4.81
C ALA A 119 5.27 8.31 5.01
N VAL A 120 6.14 8.21 3.99
CA VAL A 120 7.38 7.41 4.07
C VAL A 120 8.32 7.88 5.19
N GLN A 121 8.41 9.20 5.42
CA GLN A 121 9.19 9.74 6.54
C GLN A 121 8.68 9.26 7.91
N ARG A 122 7.37 9.13 8.06
CA ARG A 122 6.74 8.64 9.30
C ARG A 122 6.95 7.13 9.45
N ALA A 123 6.77 6.36 8.38
CA ALA A 123 7.02 4.93 8.34
C ALA A 123 8.47 4.60 8.76
N ALA A 124 9.44 5.29 8.17
CA ALA A 124 10.85 5.06 8.45
C ALA A 124 11.29 5.37 9.89
N LYS A 125 10.60 6.31 10.57
CA LYS A 125 10.83 6.59 12.00
C LYS A 125 10.30 5.50 12.93
N LEU A 126 9.31 4.72 12.48
CA LEU A 126 8.62 3.73 13.29
C LEU A 126 9.22 2.33 13.16
N ASN A 127 9.79 2.02 12.00
CA ASN A 127 10.36 0.70 11.74
C ASN A 127 11.61 0.83 10.84
N ASP A 128 12.77 0.52 11.38
CA ASP A 128 14.06 0.58 10.70
C ASP A 128 14.46 -0.72 9.99
N LYS A 129 13.64 -1.77 10.12
CA LYS A 129 13.88 -3.08 9.48
C LYS A 129 13.34 -3.16 8.06
N VAL A 130 12.50 -2.19 7.65
CA VAL A 130 11.97 -2.08 6.30
C VAL A 130 12.84 -1.15 5.47
N THR A 131 13.07 -1.47 4.21
CA THR A 131 13.69 -0.54 3.26
C THR A 131 12.64 0.42 2.73
N TRP A 132 12.63 1.66 3.25
CA TRP A 132 11.66 2.68 2.89
C TRP A 132 12.13 3.53 1.72
N VAL A 133 11.29 3.63 0.70
CA VAL A 133 11.63 4.32 -0.55
C VAL A 133 10.55 5.32 -0.93
N VAL A 134 10.94 6.57 -1.14
CA VAL A 134 10.10 7.54 -1.84
C VAL A 134 10.28 7.29 -3.33
N GLY A 135 9.21 6.85 -4.00
CA GLY A 135 9.23 6.45 -5.40
C GLY A 135 7.83 6.38 -5.99
N THR A 136 7.75 6.13 -7.29
CA THR A 136 6.47 5.98 -7.99
C THR A 136 6.23 4.54 -8.41
N GLY A 137 4.98 4.09 -8.36
CA GLY A 137 4.57 2.80 -8.91
C GLY A 137 4.74 2.71 -10.44
N ALA A 138 4.74 3.84 -11.15
CA ALA A 138 4.94 3.86 -12.60
C ALA A 138 6.35 3.43 -13.03
N THR A 139 7.34 3.55 -12.12
CA THR A 139 8.71 3.08 -12.33
C THR A 139 9.25 2.65 -10.97
N LEU A 140 8.99 1.39 -10.61
CA LEU A 140 9.41 0.84 -9.33
C LEU A 140 10.95 0.76 -9.26
N PRO A 141 11.58 1.36 -8.24
CA PRO A 141 13.03 1.33 -8.09
C PRO A 141 13.52 0.00 -7.48
N VAL A 142 13.09 -1.10 -8.06
CA VAL A 142 13.35 -2.47 -7.61
C VAL A 142 13.83 -3.30 -8.79
N ILE A 143 14.82 -4.15 -8.55
CA ILE A 143 15.45 -5.03 -9.55
C ILE A 143 14.41 -6.01 -10.12
N ASP A 144 14.57 -6.34 -11.40
CA ASP A 144 13.74 -7.32 -12.10
C ASP A 144 13.82 -8.69 -11.41
N GLN A 145 12.71 -9.44 -11.41
CA GLN A 145 12.63 -10.81 -10.92
C GLN A 145 13.28 -11.02 -9.53
N SER A 146 12.98 -10.12 -8.58
CA SER A 146 13.63 -10.12 -7.28
C SER A 146 12.66 -10.20 -6.09
N MET A 147 11.35 -10.18 -6.35
CA MET A 147 10.31 -10.21 -5.33
C MET A 147 9.49 -11.50 -5.42
N ASP A 148 9.25 -12.12 -4.25
CA ASP A 148 8.35 -13.29 -4.16
C ASP A 148 6.90 -12.83 -4.16
N VAL A 149 6.63 -11.71 -3.46
CA VAL A 149 5.29 -11.15 -3.36
C VAL A 149 5.33 -9.63 -3.54
N CYS A 150 4.42 -9.12 -4.37
CA CYS A 150 4.04 -7.71 -4.38
C CYS A 150 2.70 -7.54 -3.69
N THR A 151 2.54 -6.47 -2.90
CA THR A 151 1.26 -6.09 -2.31
C THR A 151 0.81 -4.74 -2.82
N SER A 152 -0.50 -4.58 -3.06
CA SER A 152 -1.16 -3.32 -3.37
C SER A 152 -2.43 -3.22 -2.53
N LEU A 153 -2.34 -2.48 -1.43
CA LEU A 153 -3.43 -2.31 -0.49
C LEU A 153 -4.03 -0.91 -0.66
N PHE A 154 -5.22 -0.85 -1.26
CA PHE A 154 -5.93 0.41 -1.57
C PHE A 154 -5.13 1.39 -2.45
N SER A 155 -4.16 0.89 -3.20
CA SER A 155 -3.27 1.66 -4.06
C SER A 155 -3.41 1.28 -5.54
N PRO A 156 -2.90 2.09 -6.48
CA PRO A 156 -2.86 1.74 -7.89
C PRO A 156 -2.03 0.47 -8.15
N ILE A 157 -2.43 -0.30 -9.17
CA ILE A 157 -1.76 -1.53 -9.57
C ILE A 157 -0.96 -1.28 -10.86
N PRO A 158 0.35 -0.99 -10.79
CA PRO A 158 1.20 -0.80 -11.96
C PRO A 158 1.59 -2.17 -12.55
N GLN A 159 0.71 -2.75 -13.34
CA GLN A 159 0.76 -4.14 -13.82
C GLN A 159 2.11 -4.51 -14.47
N THR A 160 2.61 -3.66 -15.38
CA THR A 160 3.88 -3.88 -16.09
C THR A 160 5.07 -3.94 -15.14
N GLU A 161 5.11 -3.05 -14.17
CA GLU A 161 6.18 -3.00 -13.18
C GLU A 161 6.10 -4.15 -12.18
N ILE A 162 4.89 -4.53 -11.75
CA ILE A 162 4.69 -5.69 -10.90
C ILE A 162 5.18 -6.96 -11.60
N LEU A 163 4.82 -7.16 -12.87
CA LEU A 163 5.31 -8.30 -13.67
C LEU A 163 6.82 -8.31 -13.80
N ARG A 164 7.45 -7.14 -13.94
CA ARG A 164 8.90 -7.01 -14.05
C ARG A 164 9.61 -7.42 -12.77
N VAL A 165 9.13 -6.96 -11.62
CA VAL A 165 9.82 -7.17 -10.33
C VAL A 165 9.54 -8.53 -9.70
N LEU A 166 8.40 -9.16 -10.00
CA LEU A 166 8.05 -10.48 -9.49
C LEU A 166 8.90 -11.58 -10.13
N ASN A 167 9.34 -12.52 -9.31
CA ASN A 167 9.88 -13.80 -9.74
C ASN A 167 8.88 -14.53 -10.64
N ASP A 168 9.31 -15.57 -11.35
CA ASP A 168 8.45 -16.32 -12.27
C ASP A 168 7.26 -16.96 -11.54
N ASP A 169 7.45 -17.47 -10.33
CA ASP A 169 6.40 -18.04 -9.49
C ASP A 169 5.81 -17.04 -8.49
N GLY A 170 6.08 -15.74 -8.69
CA GLY A 170 5.73 -14.69 -7.76
C GLY A 170 4.24 -14.42 -7.67
N TYR A 171 3.82 -13.84 -6.54
CA TYR A 171 2.43 -13.56 -6.22
C TYR A 171 2.15 -12.06 -6.10
N LEU A 172 0.91 -11.68 -6.39
CA LEU A 172 0.38 -10.35 -6.17
C LEU A 172 -0.81 -10.44 -5.20
N ILE A 173 -0.73 -9.75 -4.07
CA ILE A 173 -1.86 -9.58 -3.15
C ILE A 173 -2.48 -8.21 -3.40
N VAL A 174 -3.75 -8.20 -3.76
CA VAL A 174 -4.54 -6.97 -3.94
C VAL A 174 -5.60 -6.87 -2.86
N VAL A 175 -5.65 -5.74 -2.18
CA VAL A 175 -6.72 -5.43 -1.23
C VAL A 175 -7.50 -4.22 -1.71
N THR A 176 -8.82 -4.35 -1.74
CA THR A 176 -9.74 -3.29 -2.14
C THR A 176 -10.98 -3.28 -1.23
N PRO A 177 -11.75 -2.18 -1.15
CA PRO A 177 -13.04 -2.23 -0.51
C PRO A 177 -13.94 -3.30 -1.13
N ALA A 178 -14.58 -4.14 -0.32
CA ALA A 178 -15.65 -5.03 -0.77
C ALA A 178 -16.92 -4.24 -1.10
N THR A 179 -17.89 -4.87 -1.72
CA THR A 179 -19.11 -4.23 -2.25
C THR A 179 -19.78 -3.31 -1.22
N ASP A 180 -19.93 -3.78 0.01
CA ASP A 180 -20.67 -3.07 1.08
C ASP A 180 -19.74 -2.39 2.10
N HIS A 181 -18.46 -2.20 1.74
CA HIS A 181 -17.49 -1.57 2.62
C HIS A 181 -17.99 -0.23 3.18
N LEU A 182 -18.08 -0.13 4.52
CA LEU A 182 -18.51 1.07 5.24
C LEU A 182 -19.88 1.60 4.77
N TYR A 183 -20.84 0.71 4.46
CA TYR A 183 -22.12 1.11 3.86
C TYR A 183 -22.85 2.16 4.68
N ALA A 184 -23.06 1.95 5.97
CA ALA A 184 -23.76 2.90 6.86
C ALA A 184 -23.11 4.29 6.91
N LYS A 185 -21.76 4.37 6.83
CA LYS A 185 -21.05 5.65 6.70
C LYS A 185 -21.33 6.31 5.36
N ARG A 186 -21.31 5.55 4.26
CA ARG A 186 -21.55 6.09 2.92
C ARG A 186 -23.01 6.58 2.77
N GLU A 187 -23.97 5.83 3.29
CA GLU A 187 -25.39 6.21 3.30
C GLU A 187 -25.62 7.52 4.07
N ALA A 188 -24.91 7.71 5.19
CA ALA A 188 -24.99 8.97 5.95
C ALA A 188 -24.38 10.17 5.18
N LEU A 189 -23.38 9.95 4.34
CA LEU A 189 -22.66 11.01 3.60
C LEU A 189 -23.28 11.34 2.25
N PHE A 190 -23.92 10.40 1.56
CA PHE A 190 -24.38 10.52 0.19
C PHE A 190 -25.87 10.19 0.04
N GLU A 191 -26.53 10.81 -0.93
CA GLU A 191 -27.93 10.49 -1.26
C GLU A 191 -28.07 9.17 -1.99
N GLN A 192 -27.06 8.84 -2.81
CA GLN A 192 -26.98 7.57 -3.52
C GLN A 192 -25.65 6.92 -3.20
N VAL A 193 -25.71 5.68 -2.77
CA VAL A 193 -24.52 4.87 -2.48
C VAL A 193 -24.30 3.89 -3.61
N ASN A 194 -23.31 4.16 -4.46
CA ASN A 194 -22.90 3.21 -5.47
C ASN A 194 -22.08 2.08 -4.83
N PRO A 195 -22.41 0.81 -5.05
CA PRO A 195 -21.62 -0.29 -4.53
C PRO A 195 -20.21 -0.27 -5.12
N HIS A 196 -19.24 -0.75 -4.37
CA HIS A 196 -17.92 -1.00 -4.93
C HIS A 196 -17.96 -2.21 -5.86
N THR A 197 -17.13 -2.22 -6.88
CA THR A 197 -17.02 -3.31 -7.86
C THR A 197 -15.63 -3.94 -7.80
N PRO A 198 -15.32 -4.72 -6.75
CA PRO A 198 -14.00 -5.31 -6.58
C PRO A 198 -13.63 -6.28 -7.71
N GLN A 199 -14.62 -6.92 -8.33
CA GLN A 199 -14.44 -7.88 -9.43
C GLN A 199 -13.68 -7.32 -10.64
N LYS A 200 -13.75 -6.01 -10.88
CA LYS A 200 -13.00 -5.35 -11.96
C LYS A 200 -11.49 -5.62 -11.93
N PHE A 201 -10.92 -5.85 -10.73
CA PHE A 201 -9.49 -6.14 -10.61
C PHE A 201 -9.15 -7.54 -11.14
N VAL A 202 -10.06 -8.51 -11.01
CA VAL A 202 -9.89 -9.83 -11.59
C VAL A 202 -9.91 -9.73 -13.12
N GLU A 203 -10.88 -9.01 -13.68
CA GLU A 203 -10.99 -8.78 -15.13
C GLU A 203 -9.76 -8.05 -15.70
N GLN A 204 -9.24 -7.05 -14.98
CA GLN A 204 -8.06 -6.31 -15.41
C GLN A 204 -6.76 -7.11 -15.37
N LEU A 205 -6.67 -8.11 -14.50
CA LEU A 205 -5.42 -8.84 -14.24
C LEU A 205 -5.39 -10.23 -14.89
N GLN A 206 -6.53 -10.76 -15.37
CA GLN A 206 -6.68 -12.14 -15.81
C GLN A 206 -5.72 -12.58 -16.93
N ASP A 207 -5.29 -11.66 -17.79
CA ASP A 207 -4.36 -11.97 -18.89
C ASP A 207 -2.91 -12.14 -18.41
N LEU A 208 -2.56 -11.52 -17.29
CA LEU A 208 -1.22 -11.46 -16.76
C LEU A 208 -1.02 -12.32 -15.52
N PHE A 209 -2.12 -12.57 -14.80
CA PHE A 209 -2.12 -13.29 -13.53
C PHE A 209 -3.25 -14.33 -13.51
N GLU A 210 -3.02 -15.39 -12.76
CA GLU A 210 -4.02 -16.39 -12.40
C GLU A 210 -4.56 -16.08 -11.01
N LEU A 211 -5.88 -15.95 -10.85
CA LEU A 211 -6.51 -15.82 -9.54
C LEU A 211 -6.42 -17.18 -8.82
N LYS A 212 -5.73 -17.20 -7.69
CA LYS A 212 -5.54 -18.41 -6.86
C LYS A 212 -6.53 -18.47 -5.71
N GLU A 213 -6.78 -17.31 -5.08
CA GLU A 213 -7.66 -17.21 -3.92
C GLU A 213 -8.33 -15.84 -3.87
N GLN A 214 -9.54 -15.80 -3.34
CA GLN A 214 -10.23 -14.58 -2.97
C GLN A 214 -10.97 -14.78 -1.65
N GLN A 215 -10.92 -13.76 -0.80
CA GLN A 215 -11.61 -13.78 0.48
C GLN A 215 -12.14 -12.40 0.85
N VAL A 216 -13.22 -12.38 1.61
CA VAL A 216 -13.75 -11.16 2.22
C VAL A 216 -13.42 -11.16 3.70
N ILE A 217 -12.88 -10.05 4.18
CA ILE A 217 -12.61 -9.82 5.59
C ILE A 217 -13.58 -8.75 6.09
N ASP A 218 -14.45 -9.14 7.01
CA ASP A 218 -15.39 -8.24 7.67
C ASP A 218 -14.87 -7.86 9.05
N ALA A 219 -14.80 -6.57 9.30
CA ALA A 219 -14.45 -5.98 10.58
C ALA A 219 -15.65 -5.14 11.08
N PRO A 220 -16.51 -5.68 11.96
CA PRO A 220 -17.55 -4.89 12.59
C PRO A 220 -16.92 -3.89 13.57
N LEU A 221 -17.28 -2.62 13.43
CA LEU A 221 -16.69 -1.50 14.16
C LEU A 221 -17.77 -0.76 14.96
N VAL A 222 -17.42 -0.41 16.19
CA VAL A 222 -18.14 0.58 16.99
C VAL A 222 -17.23 1.78 17.16
N LEU A 223 -17.49 2.83 16.40
CA LEU A 223 -16.66 4.03 16.36
C LEU A 223 -17.21 5.08 17.32
N ASP A 224 -16.37 5.62 18.18
CA ASP A 224 -16.66 6.86 18.87
C ASP A 224 -16.54 8.07 17.93
N GLN A 225 -16.88 9.25 18.42
CA GLN A 225 -16.85 10.47 17.61
C GLN A 225 -15.47 10.76 17.02
N GLN A 226 -14.39 10.53 17.78
CA GLN A 226 -13.04 10.83 17.30
C GLN A 226 -12.58 9.83 16.22
N ALA A 227 -12.82 8.54 16.41
CA ALA A 227 -12.54 7.52 15.42
C ALA A 227 -13.36 7.73 14.14
N LEU A 228 -14.62 8.18 14.27
CA LEU A 228 -15.47 8.51 13.13
C LEU A 228 -14.91 9.70 12.33
N LYS A 229 -14.47 10.77 13.00
CA LYS A 229 -13.81 11.92 12.35
C LYS A 229 -12.54 11.47 11.61
N ASN A 230 -11.73 10.63 12.24
CA ASN A 230 -10.52 10.09 11.62
C ASN A 230 -10.86 9.22 10.38
N LEU A 231 -11.88 8.35 10.49
CA LEU A 231 -12.33 7.53 9.37
C LEU A 231 -12.84 8.36 8.19
N ILE A 232 -13.53 9.47 8.44
CA ILE A 232 -13.99 10.39 7.40
C ILE A 232 -12.78 11.06 6.75
N ALA A 233 -11.89 11.67 7.54
CA ALA A 233 -10.74 12.45 7.06
C ALA A 233 -9.72 11.63 6.27
N MET A 234 -9.54 10.34 6.59
CA MET A 234 -8.60 9.46 5.89
C MET A 234 -9.10 8.91 4.56
N THR A 235 -10.35 9.17 4.20
CA THR A 235 -10.97 8.63 2.99
C THR A 235 -11.31 9.74 2.00
N PRO A 236 -11.36 9.45 0.66
CA PRO A 236 -11.76 10.44 -0.36
C PRO A 236 -13.16 11.02 -0.13
N TYR A 237 -13.96 10.41 0.71
CA TYR A 237 -15.31 10.89 1.05
C TYR A 237 -15.30 12.24 1.79
N ALA A 238 -14.19 12.57 2.47
CA ALA A 238 -14.00 13.88 3.10
C ALA A 238 -14.22 15.07 2.15
N TYR A 239 -13.89 14.87 0.87
CA TYR A 239 -13.97 15.93 -0.16
C TYR A 239 -15.19 15.80 -1.08
N LYS A 240 -15.88 14.66 -1.06
CA LYS A 240 -16.99 14.36 -1.98
C LYS A 240 -18.36 14.55 -1.33
N ALA A 241 -18.43 14.48 0.01
CA ALA A 241 -19.68 14.68 0.74
C ALA A 241 -20.00 16.17 0.91
N SER A 242 -21.30 16.51 1.03
CA SER A 242 -21.67 17.87 1.38
C SER A 242 -21.18 18.23 2.78
N PRO A 243 -20.81 19.51 3.03
CA PRO A 243 -20.36 19.96 4.34
C PRO A 243 -21.39 19.68 5.44
N GLU A 244 -22.67 19.85 5.14
CA GLU A 244 -23.77 19.65 6.10
C GLU A 244 -23.88 18.19 6.52
N ARG A 245 -23.88 17.22 5.58
CA ARG A 245 -23.96 15.80 5.86
C ARG A 245 -22.72 15.32 6.61
N ARG A 246 -21.56 15.83 6.22
CA ARG A 246 -20.30 15.54 6.92
C ARG A 246 -20.36 16.01 8.36
N MET A 247 -20.78 17.26 8.61
CA MET A 247 -20.89 17.81 9.96
C MET A 247 -21.90 17.03 10.82
N GLN A 248 -23.06 16.67 10.25
CA GLN A 248 -24.05 15.84 10.95
C GLN A 248 -23.48 14.47 11.36
N LEU A 249 -22.71 13.84 10.45
CA LEU A 249 -22.08 12.56 10.77
C LEU A 249 -20.99 12.71 11.83
N GLU A 250 -20.15 13.75 11.75
CA GLU A 250 -19.06 14.02 12.70
C GLU A 250 -19.57 14.38 14.12
N GLN A 251 -20.84 14.79 14.25
CA GLN A 251 -21.49 15.08 15.55
C GLN A 251 -22.07 13.84 16.23
N LYS A 252 -22.17 12.71 15.55
CA LYS A 252 -22.67 11.47 16.19
C LYS A 252 -21.71 11.00 17.28
N ALA A 253 -22.25 10.68 18.45
CA ALA A 253 -21.48 10.13 19.56
C ALA A 253 -20.87 8.77 19.22
N HIS A 254 -21.63 7.94 18.50
CA HIS A 254 -21.22 6.60 18.07
C HIS A 254 -21.77 6.27 16.68
N LEU A 255 -21.03 5.43 15.94
CA LEU A 255 -21.50 4.82 14.69
C LEU A 255 -21.10 3.35 14.68
N GLN A 256 -22.07 2.47 14.44
CA GLN A 256 -21.81 1.07 14.10
C GLN A 256 -21.70 0.94 12.59
N VAL A 257 -20.61 0.34 12.12
CA VAL A 257 -20.37 0.16 10.69
C VAL A 257 -19.46 -1.05 10.47
N THR A 258 -19.64 -1.77 9.37
CA THR A 258 -18.74 -2.86 9.00
C THR A 258 -17.75 -2.37 7.94
N ALA A 259 -16.47 -2.54 8.23
CA ALA A 259 -15.43 -2.39 7.23
C ALA A 259 -15.21 -3.74 6.54
N SER A 260 -15.64 -3.86 5.29
CA SER A 260 -15.55 -5.09 4.50
C SER A 260 -14.48 -4.94 3.42
N PHE A 261 -13.52 -5.85 3.40
CA PHE A 261 -12.38 -5.80 2.49
C PHE A 261 -12.35 -7.04 1.60
N GLN A 262 -12.13 -6.84 0.32
CA GLN A 262 -11.87 -7.92 -0.62
C GLN A 262 -10.37 -8.10 -0.76
N ILE A 263 -9.87 -9.29 -0.49
CA ILE A 263 -8.49 -9.71 -0.77
C ILE A 263 -8.52 -10.63 -1.98
N TYR A 264 -7.58 -10.41 -2.89
CA TYR A 264 -7.27 -11.29 -4.02
C TYR A 264 -5.82 -11.73 -3.95
N LEU A 265 -5.59 -13.01 -4.09
CA LEU A 265 -4.27 -13.60 -4.30
C LEU A 265 -4.14 -14.02 -5.76
N PHE A 266 -3.24 -13.40 -6.47
CA PHE A 266 -2.91 -13.72 -7.86
C PHE A 266 -1.52 -14.32 -7.95
N GLN A 267 -1.33 -15.27 -8.86
CA GLN A 267 -0.01 -15.76 -9.24
C GLN A 267 0.35 -15.27 -10.64
N LYS A 268 1.58 -14.83 -10.84
CA LYS A 268 2.11 -14.43 -12.14
C LYS A 268 1.97 -15.60 -13.12
N ARG A 269 1.40 -15.32 -14.30
CA ARG A 269 1.38 -16.32 -15.37
C ARG A 269 2.76 -16.41 -16.00
N ASN A 270 3.34 -17.60 -15.99
CA ASN A 270 4.55 -17.85 -16.77
C ASN A 270 4.17 -17.77 -18.25
N LYS A 271 4.85 -16.94 -19.04
CA LYS A 271 4.75 -17.00 -20.48
C LYS A 271 5.22 -18.40 -20.87
N LYS A 272 4.29 -19.29 -21.29
CA LYS A 272 4.69 -20.51 -21.96
C LYS A 272 5.58 -20.06 -23.12
N ALA A 273 6.82 -20.54 -23.15
CA ALA A 273 7.66 -20.41 -24.32
C ALA A 273 6.85 -21.02 -25.48
N ILE A 274 6.44 -20.16 -26.43
CA ILE A 274 5.84 -20.58 -27.69
C ILE A 274 6.97 -21.02 -28.59
#